data_0878d446a06443a1eda407ee498621d5
#
_entry.id   0878d446a06443a1eda407ee498621d5
#
_cell.length_a   1.000
_cell.length_b   1.000
_cell.length_c   1.000
_cell.angle_alpha   90.00
_cell.angle_beta   90.00
_cell.angle_gamma   90.00
#
_symmetry.space_group_name_H-M   'P 1'
#
loop_
_entity.id
_entity.type
_entity.pdbx_description
1 polymer ?
#
loop_
_entity_poly.entity_id
_entity_poly.type
_entity_poly.pdbx_seq_one_letter_code
_entity_poly.pdbx_strand_id
1 'polypeptide(L)'
;MKNLSKLFGNKKVLKSQKTDLVQNLFSKISKKYDLMNDFMSFGAHRLWKRKLIEMINIQDNQTIIDVGAGTGDIGLKISSINKKANIFLGDLNLSMIKSGMQNKYSKNKNVKWINMDSEALPFNNNSFDKYIISFCLRNVTDINKTLKESLRVLREGGEFFCLEFSTVDSPVLNNIYSTYKNNFIPLLGEYITSQKNSYKYLSESINNFPNQEILSGKLAKTGYKEISYNNLFGGIVSIHKGWKI
;
A
#
# COMPACT_ATOMS: atom_id res chain seq x y z
N MET A 1 -16.93 9.52 -11.22
CA MET A 1 -15.64 9.13 -10.57
C MET A 1 -14.49 9.94 -11.14
N LYS A 2 -13.62 10.51 -10.30
CA LYS A 2 -12.40 11.21 -10.76
C LYS A 2 -11.46 10.21 -11.44
N ASN A 3 -10.87 10.61 -12.57
CA ASN A 3 -9.87 9.79 -13.25
C ASN A 3 -8.51 9.89 -12.53
N LEU A 4 -8.26 8.97 -11.59
CA LEU A 4 -7.07 8.95 -10.74
C LEU A 4 -5.75 8.81 -11.52
N SER A 5 -5.79 8.23 -12.74
CA SER A 5 -4.59 8.10 -13.56
C SER A 5 -4.02 9.44 -14.06
N LYS A 6 -4.82 10.51 -13.95
CA LYS A 6 -4.46 11.89 -14.36
C LYS A 6 -4.35 12.85 -13.18
N LEU A 7 -4.24 12.33 -11.94
CA LEU A 7 -4.16 13.15 -10.73
C LEU A 7 -2.89 12.85 -9.94
N PHE A 8 -2.15 13.91 -9.59
CA PHE A 8 -1.10 13.91 -8.57
C PHE A 8 -1.59 14.80 -7.41
N GLY A 9 -2.13 14.17 -6.37
CA GLY A 9 -2.98 14.87 -5.41
C GLY A 9 -4.20 15.45 -6.10
N ASN A 10 -4.43 16.76 -5.97
CA ASN A 10 -5.51 17.48 -6.68
C ASN A 10 -5.06 18.08 -8.02
N LYS A 11 -3.75 18.03 -8.33
CA LYS A 11 -3.20 18.58 -9.57
C LYS A 11 -3.46 17.63 -10.74
N LYS A 12 -4.05 18.14 -11.83
CA LYS A 12 -4.14 17.41 -13.09
C LYS A 12 -2.75 17.31 -13.74
N VAL A 13 -2.36 16.09 -14.13
CA VAL A 13 -1.08 15.78 -14.77
C VAL A 13 -1.29 14.82 -15.92
N LEU A 14 -0.31 14.71 -16.82
CA LEU A 14 -0.32 13.64 -17.82
C LEU A 14 -0.10 12.28 -17.12
N LYS A 15 -0.74 11.22 -17.65
CA LYS A 15 -0.59 9.86 -17.12
C LYS A 15 0.89 9.45 -17.07
N SER A 16 1.67 9.79 -18.10
CA SER A 16 3.12 9.53 -18.17
C SER A 16 3.94 10.23 -17.10
N GLN A 17 3.49 11.39 -16.61
CA GLN A 17 4.20 12.19 -15.60
C GLN A 17 3.87 11.77 -14.16
N LYS A 18 2.72 11.10 -13.94
CA LYS A 18 2.28 10.77 -12.58
C LYS A 18 3.29 9.87 -11.87
N THR A 19 3.76 8.83 -12.55
CA THR A 19 4.72 7.87 -11.98
C THR A 19 5.99 8.59 -11.54
N ASP A 20 6.58 9.43 -12.38
CA ASP A 20 7.81 10.17 -12.07
C ASP A 20 7.64 11.11 -10.88
N LEU A 21 6.50 11.82 -10.81
CA LEU A 21 6.20 12.71 -9.69
C LEU A 21 6.07 11.94 -8.37
N VAL A 22 5.40 10.80 -8.38
CA VAL A 22 5.28 9.91 -7.21
C VAL A 22 6.66 9.38 -6.81
N GLN A 23 7.45 8.87 -7.77
CA GLN A 23 8.80 8.36 -7.52
C GLN A 23 9.72 9.42 -6.89
N ASN A 24 9.72 10.64 -7.45
CA ASN A 24 10.51 11.76 -6.94
C ASN A 24 10.11 12.14 -5.50
N LEU A 25 8.81 12.09 -5.20
CA LEU A 25 8.31 12.35 -3.85
C LEU A 25 8.83 11.31 -2.86
N PHE A 26 8.67 10.02 -3.16
CA PHE A 26 9.09 8.95 -2.26
C PHE A 26 10.62 8.85 -2.11
N SER A 27 11.39 9.15 -3.16
CA SER A 27 12.85 9.21 -3.08
C SER A 27 13.34 10.26 -2.06
N LYS A 28 12.67 11.42 -1.98
CA LYS A 28 13.03 12.49 -1.04
C LYS A 28 12.77 12.13 0.42
N ILE A 29 11.77 11.29 0.69
CA ILE A 29 11.35 10.94 2.05
C ILE A 29 11.83 9.55 2.50
N SER A 30 12.46 8.76 1.64
CA SER A 30 12.80 7.35 1.88
C SER A 30 13.53 7.08 3.21
N LYS A 31 14.49 7.93 3.57
CA LYS A 31 15.27 7.81 4.82
C LYS A 31 14.47 8.14 6.10
N LYS A 32 13.38 8.90 5.97
CA LYS A 32 12.52 9.32 7.11
C LYS A 32 11.11 8.75 7.00
N TYR A 33 10.90 7.79 6.09
CA TYR A 33 9.58 7.29 5.75
C TYR A 33 8.82 6.72 6.95
N ASP A 34 9.48 5.88 7.74
CA ASP A 34 8.86 5.26 8.92
C ASP A 34 8.57 6.29 10.00
N LEU A 35 9.51 7.21 10.24
CA LEU A 35 9.32 8.33 11.17
C LEU A 35 8.12 9.20 10.74
N MET A 36 8.02 9.49 9.45
CA MET A 36 6.91 10.24 8.88
C MET A 36 5.56 9.52 9.12
N ASN A 37 5.52 8.20 8.89
CA ASN A 37 4.32 7.40 9.15
C ASN A 37 3.95 7.36 10.64
N ASP A 38 4.94 7.24 11.54
CA ASP A 38 4.72 7.31 12.98
C ASP A 38 4.05 8.63 13.39
N PHE A 39 4.60 9.74 12.95
CA PHE A 39 4.03 11.07 13.26
C PHE A 39 2.63 11.28 12.66
N MET A 40 2.43 10.90 11.39
CA MET A 40 1.15 11.10 10.71
C MET A 40 0.03 10.18 11.20
N SER A 41 0.34 9.11 11.88
CA SER A 41 -0.65 8.17 12.40
C SER A 41 -0.63 8.05 13.92
N PHE A 42 0.20 8.83 14.62
CA PHE A 42 0.49 8.64 16.04
C PHE A 42 0.85 7.17 16.35
N GLY A 43 1.63 6.53 15.46
CA GLY A 43 2.02 5.14 15.57
C GLY A 43 0.92 4.12 15.21
N ALA A 44 -0.31 4.55 14.93
CA ALA A 44 -1.44 3.66 14.62
C ALA A 44 -1.18 2.78 13.38
N HIS A 45 -0.37 3.25 12.40
CA HIS A 45 -0.02 2.44 11.24
C HIS A 45 0.62 1.10 11.62
N ARG A 46 1.30 1.01 12.77
CA ARG A 46 1.91 -0.24 13.26
C ARG A 46 0.84 -1.25 13.68
N LEU A 47 -0.26 -0.77 14.29
CA LEU A 47 -1.41 -1.61 14.67
C LEU A 47 -2.16 -2.09 13.41
N TRP A 48 -2.35 -1.21 12.43
CA TRP A 48 -3.00 -1.57 11.17
C TRP A 48 -2.20 -2.63 10.40
N LYS A 49 -0.88 -2.46 10.30
CA LYS A 49 0.03 -3.44 9.67
C LYS A 49 0.06 -4.77 10.43
N ARG A 50 0.01 -4.73 11.77
CA ARG A 50 -0.10 -5.95 12.58
C ARG A 50 -1.39 -6.70 12.26
N LYS A 51 -2.53 -5.99 12.23
CA LYS A 51 -3.82 -6.58 11.91
C LYS A 51 -3.84 -7.20 10.50
N LEU A 52 -3.24 -6.53 9.52
CA LEU A 52 -3.08 -7.09 8.18
C LEU A 52 -2.29 -8.41 8.22
N ILE A 53 -1.15 -8.46 8.92
CA ILE A 53 -0.31 -9.67 9.03
C ILE A 53 -1.07 -10.82 9.70
N GLU A 54 -1.85 -10.53 10.75
CA GLU A 54 -2.74 -11.52 11.40
C GLU A 54 -3.76 -12.09 10.40
N MET A 55 -4.40 -11.22 9.60
CA MET A 55 -5.42 -11.63 8.61
C MET A 55 -4.82 -12.44 7.45
N ILE A 56 -3.58 -12.16 7.05
CA ILE A 56 -2.89 -12.91 5.99
C ILE A 56 -2.68 -14.37 6.41
N ASN A 57 -2.50 -14.64 7.70
CA ASN A 57 -2.38 -16.00 8.27
C ASN A 57 -1.45 -16.92 7.48
N ILE A 58 -0.18 -16.54 7.44
CA ILE A 58 0.83 -17.17 6.59
C ILE A 58 1.15 -18.59 7.03
N GLN A 59 1.07 -19.51 6.08
CA GLN A 59 1.45 -20.90 6.26
C GLN A 59 2.88 -21.17 5.78
N ASP A 60 3.47 -22.26 6.25
CA ASP A 60 4.77 -22.74 5.80
C ASP A 60 4.78 -22.99 4.28
N ASN A 61 5.90 -22.70 3.65
CA ASN A 61 6.16 -22.89 2.22
C ASN A 61 5.30 -22.05 1.25
N GLN A 62 4.44 -21.16 1.75
CA GLN A 62 3.73 -20.22 0.89
C GLN A 62 4.68 -19.20 0.25
N THR A 63 4.35 -18.81 -0.97
CA THR A 63 5.06 -17.76 -1.72
C THR A 63 4.22 -16.49 -1.74
N ILE A 64 4.79 -15.41 -1.24
CA ILE A 64 4.11 -14.14 -0.97
C ILE A 64 4.78 -13.04 -1.75
N ILE A 65 3.99 -12.14 -2.31
CA ILE A 65 4.48 -10.91 -2.90
C ILE A 65 3.89 -9.70 -2.16
N ASP A 66 4.76 -8.80 -1.71
CA ASP A 66 4.42 -7.50 -1.13
C ASP A 66 4.78 -6.43 -2.17
N VAL A 67 3.76 -5.80 -2.76
CA VAL A 67 3.90 -4.88 -3.90
C VAL A 67 3.75 -3.44 -3.44
N GLY A 68 4.71 -2.60 -3.85
CA GLY A 68 4.87 -1.28 -3.27
C GLY A 68 5.34 -1.39 -1.82
N ALA A 69 6.25 -2.33 -1.57
CA ALA A 69 6.72 -2.70 -0.24
C ALA A 69 7.44 -1.55 0.50
N GLY A 70 7.90 -0.54 -0.23
CA GLY A 70 8.63 0.58 0.35
C GLY A 70 9.89 0.11 1.05
N THR A 71 9.98 0.37 2.37
CA THR A 71 11.07 -0.11 3.23
C THR A 71 10.89 -1.55 3.69
N GLY A 72 9.84 -2.24 3.25
CA GLY A 72 9.62 -3.68 3.48
C GLY A 72 8.98 -4.04 4.81
N ASP A 73 8.38 -3.11 5.51
CA ASP A 73 7.83 -3.30 6.87
C ASP A 73 6.98 -4.56 7.04
N ILE A 74 6.08 -4.82 6.09
CA ILE A 74 5.15 -5.96 6.17
C ILE A 74 5.88 -7.25 5.85
N GLY A 75 6.51 -7.35 4.67
CA GLY A 75 7.15 -8.59 4.26
C GLY A 75 8.34 -8.96 5.14
N LEU A 76 9.13 -8.00 5.64
CA LEU A 76 10.21 -8.26 6.60
C LEU A 76 9.65 -8.74 7.95
N LYS A 77 8.54 -8.20 8.41
CA LYS A 77 7.87 -8.68 9.61
C LYS A 77 7.37 -10.11 9.44
N ILE A 78 6.77 -10.41 8.28
CA ILE A 78 6.36 -11.77 7.93
C ILE A 78 7.57 -12.72 7.94
N SER A 79 8.68 -12.34 7.29
CA SER A 79 9.93 -13.13 7.29
C SER A 79 10.48 -13.39 8.68
N SER A 80 10.27 -12.47 9.63
CA SER A 80 10.69 -12.67 11.01
C SER A 80 9.84 -13.68 11.78
N ILE A 81 8.58 -13.85 11.39
CA ILE A 81 7.60 -14.75 12.02
C ILE A 81 7.66 -16.15 11.40
N ASN A 82 7.69 -16.21 10.06
CA ASN A 82 7.72 -17.48 9.32
C ASN A 82 8.91 -17.52 8.37
N LYS A 83 9.94 -18.31 8.74
CA LYS A 83 11.18 -18.46 7.98
C LYS A 83 11.07 -19.44 6.82
N LYS A 84 9.97 -20.20 6.72
CA LYS A 84 9.74 -21.17 5.65
C LYS A 84 8.93 -20.57 4.50
N ALA A 85 8.24 -19.44 4.70
CA ALA A 85 7.56 -18.74 3.62
C ALA A 85 8.58 -18.05 2.70
N ASN A 86 8.31 -18.02 1.39
CA ASN A 86 9.13 -17.28 0.42
C ASN A 86 8.54 -15.90 0.20
N ILE A 87 9.32 -14.84 0.42
CA ILE A 87 8.84 -13.46 0.42
C ILE A 87 9.53 -12.64 -0.65
N PHE A 88 8.74 -12.08 -1.55
CA PHE A 88 9.17 -11.17 -2.59
C PHE A 88 8.71 -9.75 -2.22
N LEU A 89 9.66 -8.83 -2.07
CA LEU A 89 9.44 -7.43 -1.76
C LEU A 89 9.71 -6.60 -3.00
N GLY A 90 8.67 -6.03 -3.58
CA GLY A 90 8.78 -5.26 -4.79
C GLY A 90 8.40 -3.80 -4.60
N ASP A 91 9.22 -2.91 -5.12
CA ASP A 91 8.90 -1.49 -5.21
C ASP A 91 9.49 -0.89 -6.49
N LEU A 92 8.81 0.10 -7.04
CA LEU A 92 9.31 0.84 -8.20
C LEU A 92 10.43 1.81 -7.79
N ASN A 93 10.46 2.23 -6.52
CA ASN A 93 11.42 3.20 -5.99
C ASN A 93 12.67 2.53 -5.42
N LEU A 94 13.77 2.60 -6.17
CA LEU A 94 15.07 2.05 -5.75
C LEU A 94 15.60 2.65 -4.42
N SER A 95 15.29 3.89 -4.10
CA SER A 95 15.73 4.51 -2.84
C SER A 95 15.01 3.89 -1.64
N MET A 96 13.73 3.53 -1.80
CA MET A 96 12.95 2.79 -0.79
C MET A 96 13.52 1.39 -0.58
N ILE A 97 13.79 0.65 -1.65
CA ILE A 97 14.43 -0.69 -1.59
C ILE A 97 15.78 -0.60 -0.86
N LYS A 98 16.65 0.32 -1.28
CA LYS A 98 17.96 0.51 -0.63
C LYS A 98 17.84 0.82 0.86
N SER A 99 16.87 1.62 1.26
CA SER A 99 16.59 1.90 2.68
C SER A 99 16.12 0.62 3.40
N GLY A 100 15.19 -0.14 2.81
CA GLY A 100 14.67 -1.38 3.39
C GLY A 100 15.74 -2.48 3.54
N MET A 101 16.66 -2.57 2.59
CA MET A 101 17.77 -3.54 2.63
C MET A 101 18.73 -3.33 3.81
N GLN A 102 18.70 -2.18 4.49
CA GLN A 102 19.46 -1.91 5.71
C GLN A 102 18.83 -2.56 6.95
N ASN A 103 17.59 -3.02 6.88
CA ASN A 103 16.92 -3.70 7.98
C ASN A 103 17.57 -5.08 8.23
N LYS A 104 17.74 -5.45 9.52
CA LYS A 104 18.34 -6.72 9.91
C LYS A 104 17.67 -7.97 9.31
N TYR A 105 16.35 -7.94 9.13
CA TYR A 105 15.59 -9.05 8.53
C TYR A 105 15.69 -9.12 7.01
N SER A 106 16.22 -8.10 6.36
CA SER A 106 16.43 -8.08 4.92
C SER A 106 17.43 -9.14 4.44
N LYS A 107 18.32 -9.59 5.32
CA LYS A 107 19.34 -10.64 5.06
C LYS A 107 18.80 -12.06 5.22
N ASN A 108 17.53 -12.24 5.60
CA ASN A 108 16.93 -13.55 5.71
C ASN A 108 16.91 -14.23 4.33
N LYS A 109 17.29 -15.51 4.27
CA LYS A 109 17.39 -16.27 3.01
C LYS A 109 16.06 -16.39 2.23
N ASN A 110 14.96 -16.24 2.94
CA ASN A 110 13.61 -16.31 2.39
C ASN A 110 13.07 -14.96 1.86
N VAL A 111 13.88 -13.89 1.86
CA VAL A 111 13.51 -12.55 1.38
C VAL A 111 14.21 -12.24 0.07
N LYS A 112 13.45 -11.80 -0.92
CA LYS A 112 13.94 -11.35 -2.23
C LYS A 112 13.42 -9.96 -2.54
N TRP A 113 14.32 -9.02 -2.83
CA TRP A 113 13.99 -7.66 -3.25
C TRP A 113 14.01 -7.53 -4.76
N ILE A 114 13.01 -6.85 -5.31
CA ILE A 114 12.86 -6.68 -6.76
C ILE A 114 12.42 -5.26 -7.06
N ASN A 115 13.11 -4.59 -7.98
CA ASN A 115 12.64 -3.33 -8.54
C ASN A 115 11.63 -3.64 -9.64
N MET A 116 10.36 -3.28 -9.42
CA MET A 116 9.26 -3.65 -10.32
C MET A 116 8.11 -2.65 -10.29
N ASP A 117 7.40 -2.57 -11.42
CA ASP A 117 6.15 -1.82 -11.54
C ASP A 117 4.97 -2.74 -11.19
N SER A 118 4.09 -2.26 -10.31
CA SER A 118 2.84 -2.96 -9.95
C SER A 118 1.86 -3.13 -11.10
N GLU A 119 1.99 -2.31 -12.15
CA GLU A 119 1.16 -2.34 -13.36
C GLU A 119 1.70 -3.31 -14.43
N ALA A 120 2.89 -3.90 -14.24
CA ALA A 120 3.55 -4.85 -15.14
C ALA A 120 4.54 -5.72 -14.36
N LEU A 121 4.03 -6.69 -13.61
CA LEU A 121 4.84 -7.53 -12.74
C LEU A 121 5.70 -8.54 -13.52
N PRO A 122 7.02 -8.64 -13.23
CA PRO A 122 7.94 -9.52 -13.95
C PRO A 122 7.85 -10.99 -13.50
N PHE A 123 6.64 -11.50 -13.36
CA PHE A 123 6.39 -12.88 -12.92
C PHE A 123 5.40 -13.58 -13.84
N ASN A 124 5.51 -14.90 -13.90
CA ASN A 124 4.56 -15.73 -14.61
C ASN A 124 3.18 -15.70 -13.93
N ASN A 125 2.16 -16.14 -14.67
CA ASN A 125 0.84 -16.38 -14.10
C ASN A 125 0.93 -17.42 -12.98
N ASN A 126 0.04 -17.34 -11.98
CA ASN A 126 -0.12 -18.36 -10.94
C ASN A 126 1.17 -18.63 -10.14
N SER A 127 1.92 -17.58 -9.78
CA SER A 127 3.22 -17.69 -9.09
C SER A 127 3.12 -17.55 -7.57
N PHE A 128 2.08 -16.91 -7.04
CA PHE A 128 1.99 -16.52 -5.64
C PHE A 128 0.74 -17.05 -4.95
N ASP A 129 0.87 -17.42 -3.68
CA ASP A 129 -0.25 -17.81 -2.81
C ASP A 129 -0.93 -16.58 -2.19
N LYS A 130 -0.15 -15.54 -1.90
CA LYS A 130 -0.64 -14.28 -1.30
C LYS A 130 -0.08 -13.07 -2.05
N TYR A 131 -0.95 -12.12 -2.34
CA TYR A 131 -0.59 -10.81 -2.87
C TYR A 131 -0.96 -9.74 -1.84
N ILE A 132 -0.01 -8.90 -1.49
CA ILE A 132 -0.17 -7.84 -0.52
C ILE A 132 0.14 -6.51 -1.20
N ILE A 133 -0.69 -5.50 -0.95
CA ILE A 133 -0.42 -4.11 -1.30
C ILE A 133 -0.88 -3.22 -0.15
N SER A 134 0.04 -2.45 0.44
CA SER A 134 -0.26 -1.65 1.63
C SER A 134 0.17 -0.21 1.45
N PHE A 135 -0.79 0.72 1.61
CA PHE A 135 -0.58 2.17 1.45
C PHE A 135 0.10 2.58 0.14
N CYS A 136 -0.06 1.76 -0.89
CA CYS A 136 0.53 1.93 -2.21
C CYS A 136 -0.52 2.14 -3.31
N LEU A 137 -1.68 1.47 -3.25
CA LEU A 137 -2.65 1.41 -4.35
C LEU A 137 -3.18 2.79 -4.77
N ARG A 138 -3.26 3.76 -3.86
CA ARG A 138 -3.64 5.16 -4.18
C ARG A 138 -2.59 5.90 -5.01
N ASN A 139 -1.35 5.43 -5.00
CA ASN A 139 -0.20 6.06 -5.65
C ASN A 139 0.07 5.53 -7.06
N VAL A 140 -0.45 4.35 -7.41
CA VAL A 140 -0.27 3.76 -8.74
C VAL A 140 -0.92 4.62 -9.82
N THR A 141 -0.44 4.51 -11.04
CA THR A 141 -0.98 5.29 -12.15
C THR A 141 -2.32 4.72 -12.61
N ASP A 142 -2.44 3.41 -12.70
CA ASP A 142 -3.67 2.72 -13.12
C ASP A 142 -4.05 1.58 -12.17
N ILE A 143 -4.98 1.87 -11.26
CA ILE A 143 -5.49 0.87 -10.29
C ILE A 143 -5.99 -0.39 -11.00
N ASN A 144 -6.71 -0.26 -12.13
CA ASN A 144 -7.28 -1.42 -12.80
C ASN A 144 -6.20 -2.32 -13.40
N LYS A 145 -5.09 -1.76 -13.90
CA LYS A 145 -3.94 -2.54 -14.35
C LYS A 145 -3.28 -3.27 -13.18
N THR A 146 -3.02 -2.56 -12.08
CA THR A 146 -2.45 -3.16 -10.86
C THR A 146 -3.31 -4.32 -10.36
N LEU A 147 -4.64 -4.16 -10.31
CA LEU A 147 -5.54 -5.23 -9.88
C LEU A 147 -5.54 -6.42 -10.86
N LYS A 148 -5.47 -6.17 -12.18
CA LYS A 148 -5.35 -7.26 -13.18
C LYS A 148 -4.04 -8.03 -13.02
N GLU A 149 -2.93 -7.34 -12.82
CA GLU A 149 -1.63 -7.97 -12.58
C GLU A 149 -1.63 -8.77 -11.27
N SER A 150 -2.24 -8.24 -10.20
CA SER A 150 -2.36 -8.97 -8.94
C SER A 150 -3.16 -10.27 -9.09
N LEU A 151 -4.26 -10.25 -9.83
CA LEU A 151 -5.03 -11.46 -10.12
C LEU A 151 -4.25 -12.44 -11.01
N ARG A 152 -3.53 -11.93 -12.02
CA ARG A 152 -2.76 -12.75 -12.95
C ARG A 152 -1.68 -13.56 -12.23
N VAL A 153 -0.94 -12.93 -11.32
CA VAL A 153 0.18 -13.59 -10.65
C VAL A 153 -0.25 -14.47 -9.47
N LEU A 154 -1.45 -14.29 -8.92
CA LEU A 154 -2.01 -15.19 -7.92
C LEU A 154 -2.34 -16.55 -8.52
N ARG A 155 -2.13 -17.63 -7.76
CA ARG A 155 -2.60 -18.99 -8.07
C ARG A 155 -4.10 -19.09 -7.86
N GLU A 156 -4.73 -20.13 -8.42
CA GLU A 156 -6.07 -20.52 -7.99
C GLU A 156 -6.06 -20.85 -6.49
N GLY A 157 -7.04 -20.36 -5.75
CA GLY A 157 -7.05 -20.40 -4.29
C GLY A 157 -6.13 -19.36 -3.62
N GLY A 158 -5.48 -18.49 -4.39
CA GLY A 158 -4.65 -17.42 -3.85
C GLY A 158 -5.45 -16.22 -3.36
N GLU A 159 -4.89 -15.49 -2.40
CA GLU A 159 -5.56 -14.40 -1.70
C GLU A 159 -4.89 -13.06 -1.97
N PHE A 160 -5.71 -12.06 -2.25
CA PHE A 160 -5.34 -10.65 -2.34
C PHE A 160 -5.63 -9.94 -1.04
N PHE A 161 -4.70 -9.08 -0.59
CA PHE A 161 -4.86 -8.19 0.55
C PHE A 161 -4.44 -6.77 0.19
N CYS A 162 -5.32 -5.80 0.49
CA CYS A 162 -5.03 -4.39 0.33
C CYS A 162 -5.33 -3.64 1.63
N LEU A 163 -4.31 -3.06 2.27
CA LEU A 163 -4.47 -2.13 3.38
C LEU A 163 -4.34 -0.71 2.83
N GLU A 164 -5.39 0.10 2.95
CA GLU A 164 -5.35 1.47 2.44
C GLU A 164 -6.26 2.41 3.24
N PHE A 165 -5.98 3.71 3.16
CA PHE A 165 -6.88 4.71 3.70
C PHE A 165 -8.23 4.64 3.01
N SER A 166 -9.29 4.96 3.78
CA SER A 166 -10.64 4.85 3.27
C SER A 166 -11.55 5.95 3.84
N THR A 167 -12.84 5.81 3.66
CA THR A 167 -13.84 6.78 4.11
C THR A 167 -14.34 6.41 5.50
N VAL A 168 -14.34 7.38 6.40
CA VAL A 168 -14.85 7.21 7.76
C VAL A 168 -16.38 7.20 7.72
N ASP A 169 -17.00 6.16 8.27
CA ASP A 169 -18.45 5.96 8.21
C ASP A 169 -19.21 6.91 9.15
N SER A 170 -18.61 7.28 10.30
CA SER A 170 -19.23 8.17 11.29
C SER A 170 -19.01 9.64 10.92
N PRO A 171 -20.07 10.46 10.76
CA PRO A 171 -19.94 11.90 10.49
C PRO A 171 -19.10 12.64 11.53
N VAL A 172 -19.23 12.29 12.80
CA VAL A 172 -18.48 12.92 13.91
C VAL A 172 -16.98 12.60 13.79
N LEU A 173 -16.64 11.31 13.64
CA LEU A 173 -15.25 10.89 13.44
C LEU A 173 -14.67 11.45 12.14
N ASN A 174 -15.48 11.54 11.09
CA ASN A 174 -15.04 12.10 9.81
C ASN A 174 -14.67 13.58 9.94
N ASN A 175 -15.44 14.37 10.69
CA ASN A 175 -15.13 15.78 10.95
C ASN A 175 -13.80 15.93 11.72
N ILE A 176 -13.60 15.15 12.77
CA ILE A 176 -12.36 15.15 13.56
C ILE A 176 -11.17 14.73 12.68
N TYR A 177 -11.32 13.62 11.95
CA TYR A 177 -10.26 13.10 11.09
C TYR A 177 -9.95 14.02 9.91
N SER A 178 -10.96 14.65 9.30
CA SER A 178 -10.77 15.60 8.20
C SER A 178 -10.04 16.87 8.67
N THR A 179 -10.39 17.39 9.85
CA THR A 179 -9.68 18.52 10.46
C THR A 179 -8.21 18.17 10.74
N TYR A 180 -7.97 17.00 11.33
CA TYR A 180 -6.62 16.48 11.56
C TYR A 180 -5.83 16.35 10.25
N LYS A 181 -6.40 15.66 9.28
CA LYS A 181 -5.76 15.40 7.97
C LYS A 181 -5.45 16.66 7.19
N ASN A 182 -6.37 17.62 7.18
CA ASN A 182 -6.24 18.81 6.32
C ASN A 182 -5.41 19.94 6.97
N ASN A 183 -5.37 20.01 8.28
CA ASN A 183 -4.72 21.11 9.01
C ASN A 183 -3.45 20.64 9.74
N PHE A 184 -3.48 19.53 10.47
CA PHE A 184 -2.35 19.08 11.28
C PHE A 184 -1.28 18.36 10.48
N ILE A 185 -1.65 17.46 9.58
CA ILE A 185 -0.66 16.72 8.77
C ILE A 185 0.25 17.66 7.97
N PRO A 186 -0.24 18.69 7.25
CA PRO A 186 0.62 19.62 6.55
C PRO A 186 1.54 20.45 7.45
N LEU A 187 1.05 20.86 8.64
CA LEU A 187 1.86 21.60 9.63
C LEU A 187 2.99 20.72 10.18
N LEU A 188 2.71 19.49 10.56
CA LEU A 188 3.74 18.54 11.01
C LEU A 188 4.80 18.31 9.93
N GLY A 189 4.41 18.27 8.66
CA GLY A 189 5.32 18.12 7.54
C GLY A 189 6.32 19.26 7.40
N GLU A 190 5.90 20.48 7.65
CA GLU A 190 6.74 21.66 7.60
C GLU A 190 7.80 21.65 8.72
N TYR A 191 7.41 21.27 9.96
CA TYR A 191 8.30 21.21 11.12
C TYR A 191 9.31 20.06 11.09
N ILE A 192 8.90 18.86 10.63
CA ILE A 192 9.70 17.62 10.80
C ILE A 192 10.64 17.37 9.62
N THR A 193 10.23 17.69 8.40
CA THR A 193 10.96 17.25 7.21
C THR A 193 11.27 18.35 6.20
N SER A 194 10.78 19.58 6.39
CA SER A 194 10.78 20.65 5.39
C SER A 194 10.15 20.24 4.04
N GLN A 195 9.26 19.25 4.05
CA GLN A 195 8.65 18.60 2.86
C GLN A 195 7.14 18.83 2.79
N LYS A 196 6.67 20.05 2.97
CA LYS A 196 5.25 20.45 2.93
C LYS A 196 4.47 19.83 1.76
N ASN A 197 5.09 19.77 0.58
CA ASN A 197 4.46 19.22 -0.63
C ASN A 197 4.17 17.71 -0.53
N SER A 198 5.01 16.94 0.16
CA SER A 198 4.80 15.49 0.33
C SER A 198 3.59 15.20 1.22
N TYR A 199 3.41 15.98 2.28
CA TYR A 199 2.26 15.83 3.19
C TYR A 199 0.96 16.33 2.56
N LYS A 200 1.03 17.43 1.79
CA LYS A 200 -0.12 17.89 0.99
C LYS A 200 -0.56 16.82 0.00
N TYR A 201 0.38 16.24 -0.75
CA TYR A 201 0.08 15.12 -1.65
C TYR A 201 -0.58 13.95 -0.92
N LEU A 202 -0.09 13.57 0.27
CA LEU A 202 -0.67 12.48 1.06
C LEU A 202 -2.15 12.77 1.37
N SER A 203 -2.46 13.91 1.96
CA SER A 203 -3.84 14.30 2.28
C SER A 203 -4.74 14.30 1.05
N GLU A 204 -4.28 14.86 -0.06
CA GLU A 204 -5.02 14.94 -1.31
C GLU A 204 -5.22 13.56 -1.96
N SER A 205 -4.21 12.68 -1.93
CA SER A 205 -4.30 11.32 -2.47
C SER A 205 -5.29 10.45 -1.69
N ILE A 206 -5.32 10.60 -0.36
CA ILE A 206 -6.32 9.94 0.49
C ILE A 206 -7.73 10.41 0.13
N ASN A 207 -7.95 11.72 -0.02
CA ASN A 207 -9.27 12.28 -0.36
C ASN A 207 -9.80 11.84 -1.72
N ASN A 208 -8.89 11.50 -2.65
CA ASN A 208 -9.24 11.09 -4.00
C ASN A 208 -9.38 9.57 -4.14
N PHE A 209 -8.91 8.77 -3.16
CA PHE A 209 -8.94 7.31 -3.24
C PHE A 209 -10.38 6.78 -3.15
N PRO A 210 -10.71 5.67 -3.83
CA PRO A 210 -12.02 5.03 -3.72
C PRO A 210 -12.36 4.63 -2.29
N ASN A 211 -13.63 4.76 -1.90
CA ASN A 211 -14.12 4.19 -0.65
C ASN A 211 -14.18 2.65 -0.72
N GLN A 212 -14.54 2.01 0.39
CA GLN A 212 -14.56 0.56 0.56
C GLN A 212 -15.41 -0.14 -0.51
N GLU A 213 -16.63 0.32 -0.73
CA GLU A 213 -17.56 -0.27 -1.69
C GLU A 213 -17.07 -0.14 -3.13
N ILE A 214 -16.52 1.03 -3.48
CA ILE A 214 -15.99 1.26 -4.82
C ILE A 214 -14.78 0.37 -5.09
N LEU A 215 -13.90 0.19 -4.10
CA LEU A 215 -12.74 -0.70 -4.24
C LEU A 215 -13.17 -2.16 -4.33
N SER A 216 -14.12 -2.60 -3.50
CA SER A 216 -14.72 -3.94 -3.57
C SER A 216 -15.34 -4.20 -4.94
N GLY A 217 -16.08 -3.22 -5.49
CA GLY A 217 -16.63 -3.31 -6.85
C GLY A 217 -15.56 -3.39 -7.95
N LYS A 218 -14.39 -2.76 -7.76
CA LYS A 218 -13.26 -2.91 -8.68
C LYS A 218 -12.62 -4.29 -8.61
N LEU A 219 -12.47 -4.84 -7.41
CA LEU A 219 -11.98 -6.21 -7.20
C LEU A 219 -12.92 -7.23 -7.88
N ALA A 220 -14.24 -7.10 -7.69
CA ALA A 220 -15.23 -7.96 -8.33
C ALA A 220 -15.14 -7.88 -9.87
N LYS A 221 -15.05 -6.67 -10.43
CA LYS A 221 -14.90 -6.46 -11.89
C LYS A 221 -13.57 -6.99 -12.43
N THR A 222 -12.54 -7.12 -11.59
CA THR A 222 -11.26 -7.71 -11.99
C THR A 222 -11.33 -9.23 -12.06
N GLY A 223 -12.25 -9.87 -11.32
CA GLY A 223 -12.45 -11.32 -11.28
C GLY A 223 -12.29 -11.95 -9.90
N TYR A 224 -11.96 -11.15 -8.87
CA TYR A 224 -11.91 -11.65 -7.50
C TYR A 224 -13.27 -12.09 -6.99
N LYS A 225 -13.29 -13.12 -6.15
CA LYS A 225 -14.45 -13.69 -5.46
C LYS A 225 -14.28 -13.57 -3.95
N GLU A 226 -15.35 -13.89 -3.19
CA GLU A 226 -15.34 -13.84 -1.72
C GLU A 226 -14.74 -12.54 -1.17
N ILE A 227 -15.13 -11.41 -1.79
CA ILE A 227 -14.59 -10.11 -1.46
C ILE A 227 -15.19 -9.64 -0.15
N SER A 228 -14.32 -9.23 0.76
CA SER A 228 -14.69 -8.62 2.03
C SER A 228 -13.75 -7.48 2.39
N TYR A 229 -14.17 -6.63 3.31
CA TYR A 229 -13.27 -5.64 3.91
C TYR A 229 -13.51 -5.50 5.41
N ASN A 230 -12.44 -5.16 6.13
CA ASN A 230 -12.48 -4.86 7.56
C ASN A 230 -12.08 -3.41 7.79
N ASN A 231 -12.99 -2.62 8.34
CA ASN A 231 -12.71 -1.25 8.76
C ASN A 231 -11.92 -1.24 10.06
N LEU A 232 -10.88 -0.41 10.10
CA LEU A 232 -10.07 -0.16 11.28
C LEU A 232 -10.22 1.30 11.68
N PHE A 233 -10.24 1.57 12.98
CA PHE A 233 -10.37 2.92 13.53
C PHE A 233 -11.54 3.71 12.92
N GLY A 234 -12.73 3.08 12.88
CA GLY A 234 -13.93 3.72 12.35
C GLY A 234 -13.92 4.01 10.85
N GLY A 235 -13.11 3.27 10.07
CA GLY A 235 -13.03 3.42 8.62
C GLY A 235 -11.90 4.33 8.13
N ILE A 236 -11.05 4.88 9.02
CA ILE A 236 -9.86 5.67 8.60
C ILE A 236 -8.99 4.87 7.64
N VAL A 237 -8.85 3.57 7.91
CA VAL A 237 -8.24 2.59 7.00
C VAL A 237 -9.13 1.36 6.88
N SER A 238 -9.01 0.65 5.77
CA SER A 238 -9.66 -0.63 5.56
C SER A 238 -8.69 -1.66 5.00
N ILE A 239 -8.90 -2.93 5.37
CA ILE A 239 -8.21 -4.08 4.79
C ILE A 239 -9.22 -4.79 3.89
N HIS A 240 -9.00 -4.72 2.59
CA HIS A 240 -9.76 -5.51 1.61
C HIS A 240 -9.09 -6.85 1.41
N LYS A 241 -9.92 -7.88 1.25
CA LYS A 241 -9.52 -9.25 0.93
C LYS A 241 -10.35 -9.74 -0.24
N GLY A 242 -9.76 -10.56 -1.11
CA GLY A 242 -10.44 -11.24 -2.20
C GLY A 242 -9.68 -12.50 -2.60
N TRP A 243 -10.39 -13.46 -3.20
CA TRP A 243 -9.84 -14.74 -3.63
C TRP A 243 -9.82 -14.83 -5.16
N LYS A 244 -8.79 -15.47 -5.68
CA LYS A 244 -8.81 -15.99 -7.05
C LYS A 244 -9.37 -17.41 -7.03
N ILE A 245 -10.56 -17.59 -7.62
CA ILE A 245 -11.29 -18.85 -7.73
C ILE A 245 -11.80 -18.99 -9.16
#